data_0c6f4f9487eb37c139c719e054e74af0
#
_entry.id   0c6f4f9487eb37c139c719e054e74af0
#
_cell.length_a   1.000
_cell.length_b   1.000
_cell.length_c   1.000
_cell.angle_alpha   90.00
_cell.angle_beta   90.00
_cell.angle_gamma   90.00
#
_symmetry.space_group_name_H-M   'P 1'
#
loop_
_entity.id
_entity.type
_entity.pdbx_description
1 polymer ?
#
loop_
_entity_poly.entity_id
_entity_poly.type
_entity_poly.pdbx_seq_one_letter_code
_entity_poly.pdbx_strand_id
1 'polypeptide(L)'
;VNTQIIPTTEPFFFPGGRTGILLIHGFTGTPKEMRWMGEYLNQQGFTCLGIRLNGHATDPEDMRRSHWTDWTASVEDGYGLLSGSVDRIYLAGLSMGGVLSLLMSTRLDVAGVVAMSTPYTLPRDPKNYPIWYIKLYGRFVKYAPKSGEAPGASWFDKDAFAGHVSYQQNPVSSIAELKSLLYKMQAALPEIRKPVQLIHSKDDTYVSPENMEKIYDGLSNASDKTKLYVTGSGHVVTRDAARNQVFAAALEFIRRVEKQFEP
;
A
#
# COMPACT_ATOMS: atom_id res chain seq x y z
N VAL A 1 -26.41 -1.52 -3.75
CA VAL A 1 -25.00 -1.53 -3.29
C VAL A 1 -24.97 -2.12 -1.89
N ASN A 2 -24.24 -3.22 -1.71
CA ASN A 2 -24.05 -3.83 -0.40
C ASN A 2 -22.87 -3.15 0.28
N THR A 3 -23.12 -2.32 1.30
CA THR A 3 -22.08 -1.61 2.06
C THR A 3 -21.50 -2.44 3.22
N GLN A 4 -21.95 -3.69 3.37
CA GLN A 4 -21.45 -4.59 4.39
C GLN A 4 -19.99 -4.96 4.11
N ILE A 5 -19.13 -4.84 5.11
CA ILE A 5 -17.73 -5.25 5.02
C ILE A 5 -17.66 -6.78 4.83
N ILE A 6 -16.84 -7.22 3.89
CA ILE A 6 -16.58 -8.64 3.68
C ILE A 6 -15.97 -9.22 4.97
N PRO A 7 -16.50 -10.32 5.50
CA PRO A 7 -15.99 -10.91 6.74
C PRO A 7 -14.48 -11.15 6.73
N THR A 8 -13.83 -10.92 7.85
CA THR A 8 -12.37 -11.02 8.07
C THR A 8 -11.51 -9.92 7.41
N THR A 9 -12.14 -8.90 6.81
CA THR A 9 -11.43 -7.79 6.14
C THR A 9 -11.64 -6.43 6.80
N GLU A 10 -12.18 -6.43 8.00
CA GLU A 10 -12.43 -5.22 8.79
C GLU A 10 -11.11 -4.46 9.06
N PRO A 11 -11.18 -3.11 9.19
CA PRO A 11 -10.08 -2.36 9.77
C PRO A 11 -9.73 -2.92 11.17
N PHE A 12 -8.50 -2.69 11.60
CA PHE A 12 -8.06 -3.18 12.90
C PHE A 12 -7.23 -2.13 13.64
N PHE A 13 -7.32 -2.16 14.96
CA PHE A 13 -6.53 -1.34 15.85
C PHE A 13 -5.91 -2.22 16.93
N PHE A 14 -4.59 -2.16 17.05
CA PHE A 14 -3.81 -2.86 18.07
C PHE A 14 -3.11 -1.82 18.94
N PRO A 15 -3.58 -1.59 20.16
CA PRO A 15 -2.95 -0.63 21.06
C PRO A 15 -1.56 -1.12 21.50
N GLY A 16 -0.63 -0.18 21.66
CA GLY A 16 0.74 -0.43 22.07
C GLY A 16 1.39 0.84 22.63
N GLY A 17 2.65 1.08 22.33
CA GLY A 17 3.40 2.24 22.76
C GLY A 17 3.02 3.53 22.04
N ARG A 18 3.80 4.58 22.30
CA ARG A 18 3.57 5.96 21.81
C ARG A 18 4.03 6.19 20.35
N THR A 19 4.58 5.17 19.68
CA THR A 19 4.87 5.22 18.25
C THR A 19 3.81 4.43 17.49
N GLY A 20 3.14 5.06 16.54
CA GLY A 20 2.05 4.52 15.75
C GLY A 20 2.48 4.12 14.33
N ILE A 21 1.90 3.05 13.82
CA ILE A 21 2.06 2.59 12.44
C ILE A 21 0.70 2.58 11.75
N LEU A 22 0.54 3.44 10.74
CA LEU A 22 -0.65 3.44 9.88
C LEU A 22 -0.41 2.52 8.70
N LEU A 23 -1.18 1.43 8.63
CA LEU A 23 -1.03 0.33 7.69
C LEU A 23 -2.06 0.44 6.56
N ILE A 24 -1.59 0.52 5.31
CA ILE A 24 -2.40 0.87 4.14
C ILE A 24 -2.30 -0.25 3.10
N HIS A 25 -3.44 -0.88 2.78
CA HIS A 25 -3.53 -1.99 1.84
C HIS A 25 -3.49 -1.57 0.36
N GLY A 26 -3.42 -2.56 -0.55
CA GLY A 26 -3.32 -2.37 -1.99
C GLY A 26 -4.65 -2.10 -2.71
N PHE A 27 -4.54 -1.83 -4.02
CA PHE A 27 -5.66 -1.65 -4.94
C PHE A 27 -6.51 -2.91 -5.03
N THR A 28 -7.83 -2.79 -4.91
CA THR A 28 -8.80 -3.89 -4.80
C THR A 28 -8.60 -4.83 -3.61
N GLY A 29 -7.57 -4.60 -2.80
CA GLY A 29 -7.25 -5.36 -1.60
C GLY A 29 -8.09 -4.95 -0.39
N THR A 30 -7.67 -5.40 0.78
CA THR A 30 -8.38 -5.18 2.03
C THR A 30 -7.40 -4.99 3.20
N PRO A 31 -7.84 -4.45 4.35
CA PRO A 31 -7.00 -4.36 5.56
C PRO A 31 -6.33 -5.69 5.97
N LYS A 32 -6.94 -6.82 5.60
CA LYS A 32 -6.38 -8.15 5.84
C LYS A 32 -4.98 -8.35 5.26
N GLU A 33 -4.64 -7.64 4.16
CA GLU A 33 -3.29 -7.70 3.57
C GLU A 33 -2.20 -7.21 4.52
N MET A 34 -2.56 -6.30 5.42
CA MET A 34 -1.64 -5.65 6.35
C MET A 34 -1.74 -6.18 7.79
N ARG A 35 -2.74 -7.03 8.10
CA ARG A 35 -3.03 -7.46 9.47
C ARG A 35 -1.86 -8.19 10.13
N TRP A 36 -1.23 -9.14 9.46
CA TRP A 36 -0.10 -9.89 10.02
C TRP A 36 1.12 -9.01 10.30
N MET A 37 1.38 -8.01 9.45
CA MET A 37 2.41 -7.01 9.72
C MET A 37 2.04 -6.15 10.93
N GLY A 38 0.77 -5.76 11.06
CA GLY A 38 0.27 -5.02 12.23
C GLY A 38 0.40 -5.82 13.52
N GLU A 39 0.05 -7.10 13.52
CA GLU A 39 0.22 -8.01 14.66
C GLU A 39 1.70 -8.15 15.06
N TYR A 40 2.58 -8.36 14.08
CA TYR A 40 4.01 -8.46 14.31
C TYR A 40 4.59 -7.18 14.91
N LEU A 41 4.29 -6.01 14.35
CA LEU A 41 4.78 -4.72 14.86
C LEU A 41 4.18 -4.38 16.22
N ASN A 42 2.93 -4.73 16.47
CA ASN A 42 2.31 -4.54 17.78
C ASN A 42 2.98 -5.39 18.87
N GLN A 43 3.35 -6.65 18.57
CA GLN A 43 4.15 -7.49 19.48
C GLN A 43 5.54 -6.89 19.79
N GLN A 44 6.02 -5.98 18.95
CA GLN A 44 7.25 -5.22 19.17
C GLN A 44 7.04 -3.90 19.93
N GLY A 45 5.81 -3.65 20.40
CA GLY A 45 5.47 -2.51 21.23
C GLY A 45 4.87 -1.31 20.48
N PHE A 46 4.61 -1.38 19.17
CA PHE A 46 4.01 -0.28 18.40
C PHE A 46 2.49 -0.31 18.45
N THR A 47 1.87 0.87 18.43
CA THR A 47 0.42 0.99 18.18
C THR A 47 0.17 0.89 16.67
N CYS A 48 -0.71 -0.02 16.25
CA CYS A 48 -0.93 -0.30 14.83
C CYS A 48 -2.41 -0.07 14.45
N LEU A 49 -2.63 0.71 13.39
CA LEU A 49 -3.95 0.93 12.79
C LEU A 49 -3.93 0.50 11.32
N GLY A 50 -4.69 -0.54 10.99
CA GLY A 50 -4.93 -0.94 9.60
C GLY A 50 -6.25 -0.37 9.10
N ILE A 51 -6.18 0.59 8.18
CA ILE A 51 -7.36 1.29 7.65
C ILE A 51 -7.97 0.54 6.46
N ARG A 52 -9.27 0.77 6.26
CA ARG A 52 -9.98 0.42 5.03
C ARG A 52 -10.09 1.65 4.13
N LEU A 53 -9.56 1.57 2.94
CA LEU A 53 -9.70 2.63 1.94
C LEU A 53 -11.14 2.68 1.41
N ASN A 54 -11.63 3.87 1.11
CA ASN A 54 -12.96 4.07 0.55
C ASN A 54 -13.20 3.18 -0.68
N GLY A 55 -14.38 2.57 -0.76
CA GLY A 55 -14.76 1.68 -1.84
C GLY A 55 -14.15 0.28 -1.81
N HIS A 56 -13.28 -0.06 -0.83
CA HIS A 56 -12.65 -1.37 -0.69
C HIS A 56 -13.32 -2.24 0.36
N ALA A 57 -13.09 -3.55 0.30
CA ALA A 57 -13.57 -4.55 1.27
C ALA A 57 -15.10 -4.62 1.44
N THR A 58 -15.86 -4.20 0.44
CA THR A 58 -17.34 -4.25 0.39
C THR A 58 -17.81 -4.84 -0.92
N ASP A 59 -18.10 -4.01 -1.92
CA ASP A 59 -18.57 -4.38 -3.24
C ASP A 59 -17.75 -3.66 -4.32
N PRO A 60 -17.36 -4.30 -5.44
CA PRO A 60 -16.68 -3.62 -6.54
C PRO A 60 -17.39 -2.36 -7.07
N GLU A 61 -18.72 -2.27 -6.98
CA GLU A 61 -19.49 -1.07 -7.34
C GLU A 61 -19.20 0.11 -6.39
N ASP A 62 -18.89 -0.14 -5.12
CA ASP A 62 -18.45 0.90 -4.19
C ASP A 62 -17.12 1.50 -4.66
N MET A 63 -16.19 0.65 -5.10
CA MET A 63 -14.90 1.11 -5.61
C MET A 63 -15.04 1.86 -6.93
N ARG A 64 -15.98 1.49 -7.79
CA ARG A 64 -16.24 2.20 -9.06
C ARG A 64 -16.64 3.67 -8.89
N ARG A 65 -17.26 4.03 -7.79
CA ARG A 65 -17.69 5.40 -7.47
C ARG A 65 -16.70 6.16 -6.60
N SER A 66 -15.62 5.50 -6.12
CA SER A 66 -14.58 6.16 -5.35
C SER A 66 -13.51 6.78 -6.28
N HIS A 67 -12.93 7.88 -5.81
CA HIS A 67 -11.86 8.61 -6.48
C HIS A 67 -10.55 8.47 -5.70
N TRP A 68 -9.42 8.76 -6.31
CA TRP A 68 -8.14 8.75 -5.63
C TRP A 68 -8.09 9.73 -4.43
N THR A 69 -8.88 10.81 -4.50
CA THR A 69 -9.04 11.77 -3.38
C THR A 69 -9.72 11.15 -2.16
N ASP A 70 -10.66 10.22 -2.37
CA ASP A 70 -11.33 9.52 -1.27
C ASP A 70 -10.38 8.52 -0.59
N TRP A 71 -9.42 7.97 -1.35
CA TRP A 71 -8.38 7.12 -0.78
C TRP A 71 -7.38 7.94 0.03
N THR A 72 -7.00 9.15 -0.43
CA THR A 72 -6.17 10.06 0.40
C THR A 72 -6.90 10.51 1.65
N ALA A 73 -8.20 10.83 1.57
CA ALA A 73 -9.03 11.18 2.71
C ALA A 73 -9.09 10.03 3.74
N SER A 74 -9.21 8.77 3.27
CA SER A 74 -9.15 7.62 4.17
C SER A 74 -7.82 7.50 4.94
N VAL A 75 -6.71 7.92 4.31
CA VAL A 75 -5.40 7.98 4.99
C VAL A 75 -5.36 9.13 5.99
N GLU A 76 -5.91 10.30 5.64
CA GLU A 76 -6.01 11.47 6.53
C GLU A 76 -6.85 11.15 7.77
N ASP A 77 -8.00 10.49 7.60
CA ASP A 77 -8.86 10.05 8.70
C ASP A 77 -8.13 9.06 9.62
N GLY A 78 -7.44 8.08 9.04
CA GLY A 78 -6.64 7.12 9.80
C GLY A 78 -5.48 7.77 10.56
N TYR A 79 -4.80 8.74 9.94
CA TYR A 79 -3.77 9.54 10.58
C TYR A 79 -4.35 10.34 11.75
N GLY A 80 -5.46 11.06 11.52
CA GLY A 80 -6.14 11.84 12.55
C GLY A 80 -6.57 10.99 13.75
N LEU A 81 -7.12 9.80 13.50
CA LEU A 81 -7.49 8.87 14.56
C LEU A 81 -6.26 8.39 15.35
N LEU A 82 -5.19 8.04 14.68
CA LEU A 82 -3.97 7.50 15.32
C LEU A 82 -3.23 8.59 16.10
N SER A 83 -3.17 9.82 15.59
CA SER A 83 -2.47 10.96 16.22
C SER A 83 -3.02 11.33 17.59
N GLY A 84 -4.27 11.01 17.88
CA GLY A 84 -4.85 11.17 19.21
C GLY A 84 -4.30 10.21 20.28
N SER A 85 -3.54 9.18 19.88
CA SER A 85 -3.09 8.12 20.78
C SER A 85 -1.56 7.94 20.83
N VAL A 86 -0.82 8.56 19.90
CA VAL A 86 0.62 8.37 19.75
C VAL A 86 1.35 9.68 19.54
N ASP A 87 2.66 9.71 19.74
CA ASP A 87 3.51 10.90 19.57
C ASP A 87 4.11 10.98 18.16
N ARG A 88 4.35 9.84 17.53
CA ARG A 88 4.95 9.71 16.19
C ARG A 88 4.22 8.69 15.36
N ILE A 89 4.10 8.92 14.06
CA ILE A 89 3.41 8.04 13.14
C ILE A 89 4.32 7.72 11.95
N TYR A 90 4.40 6.43 11.61
CA TYR A 90 4.96 5.92 10.37
C TYR A 90 3.82 5.48 9.43
N LEU A 91 4.00 5.68 8.14
CA LEU A 91 3.12 5.11 7.13
C LEU A 91 3.77 3.84 6.56
N ALA A 92 3.03 2.74 6.55
CA ALA A 92 3.46 1.48 5.95
C ALA A 92 2.42 1.00 4.94
N GLY A 93 2.77 0.97 3.65
CA GLY A 93 1.82 0.70 2.59
C GLY A 93 2.26 -0.38 1.61
N LEU A 94 1.29 -1.22 1.21
CA LEU A 94 1.47 -2.25 0.19
C LEU A 94 0.92 -1.77 -1.15
N SER A 95 1.69 -1.88 -2.23
CA SER A 95 1.23 -1.59 -3.61
C SER A 95 0.65 -0.16 -3.71
N MET A 96 -0.61 0.03 -4.04
CA MET A 96 -1.28 1.34 -3.99
C MET A 96 -1.17 1.99 -2.60
N GLY A 97 -1.18 1.21 -1.53
CA GLY A 97 -0.92 1.72 -0.17
C GLY A 97 0.45 2.35 -0.03
N GLY A 98 1.48 1.81 -0.71
CA GLY A 98 2.80 2.42 -0.80
C GLY A 98 2.80 3.74 -1.58
N VAL A 99 2.02 3.81 -2.67
CA VAL A 99 1.82 5.06 -3.44
C VAL A 99 1.18 6.13 -2.56
N LEU A 100 0.13 5.77 -1.82
CA LEU A 100 -0.53 6.66 -0.86
C LEU A 100 0.42 7.09 0.27
N SER A 101 1.18 6.16 0.83
CA SER A 101 2.16 6.46 1.90
C SER A 101 3.20 7.48 1.45
N LEU A 102 3.78 7.30 0.26
CA LEU A 102 4.74 8.24 -0.31
C LEU A 102 4.10 9.61 -0.55
N LEU A 103 2.95 9.69 -1.22
CA LEU A 103 2.25 10.94 -1.50
C LEU A 103 1.88 11.67 -0.20
N MET A 104 1.28 10.95 0.75
CA MET A 104 0.77 11.56 1.98
C MET A 104 1.88 11.98 2.95
N SER A 105 3.08 11.43 2.84
CA SER A 105 4.24 11.89 3.63
C SER A 105 4.69 13.32 3.32
N THR A 106 4.24 13.91 2.19
CA THR A 106 4.45 15.34 1.89
C THR A 106 3.41 16.26 2.53
N ARG A 107 2.33 15.71 3.06
CA ARG A 107 1.19 16.45 3.61
C ARG A 107 0.98 16.24 5.10
N LEU A 108 1.34 15.07 5.60
CA LEU A 108 1.17 14.65 6.99
C LEU A 108 2.52 14.71 7.73
N ASP A 109 2.48 15.04 9.00
CA ASP A 109 3.68 15.01 9.84
C ASP A 109 3.97 13.59 10.30
N VAL A 110 4.69 12.84 9.46
CA VAL A 110 5.08 11.46 9.72
C VAL A 110 6.57 11.35 9.99
N ALA A 111 6.99 10.37 10.77
CA ALA A 111 8.39 10.10 11.09
C ALA A 111 9.14 9.37 9.96
N GLY A 112 8.42 8.58 9.15
CA GLY A 112 9.01 7.85 8.02
C GLY A 112 7.98 7.02 7.25
N VAL A 113 8.44 6.42 6.14
CA VAL A 113 7.60 5.65 5.22
C VAL A 113 8.24 4.28 4.93
N VAL A 114 7.42 3.23 4.98
CA VAL A 114 7.75 1.89 4.45
C VAL A 114 6.84 1.61 3.26
N ALA A 115 7.38 1.62 2.06
CA ALA A 115 6.62 1.38 0.82
C ALA A 115 7.00 0.04 0.21
N MET A 116 6.01 -0.88 0.10
CA MET A 116 6.22 -2.28 -0.28
C MET A 116 5.53 -2.58 -1.61
N SER A 117 6.21 -3.28 -2.53
CA SER A 117 5.70 -3.67 -3.87
C SER A 117 5.01 -2.51 -4.60
N THR A 118 5.56 -1.30 -4.45
CA THR A 118 4.91 -0.04 -4.87
C THR A 118 5.11 0.19 -6.37
N PRO A 119 4.02 0.40 -7.15
CA PRO A 119 4.14 0.73 -8.56
C PRO A 119 4.56 2.18 -8.76
N TYR A 120 5.48 2.43 -9.69
CA TYR A 120 5.77 3.76 -10.24
C TYR A 120 4.86 4.07 -11.43
N THR A 121 4.62 3.09 -12.28
CA THR A 121 3.70 3.18 -13.42
C THR A 121 2.56 2.18 -13.28
N LEU A 122 1.47 2.42 -13.99
CA LEU A 122 0.31 1.53 -13.97
C LEU A 122 0.73 0.14 -14.49
N PRO A 123 0.56 -0.92 -13.68
CA PRO A 123 0.86 -2.27 -14.12
C PRO A 123 0.04 -2.65 -15.37
N ARG A 124 0.68 -3.37 -16.31
CA ARG A 124 0.02 -3.91 -17.51
C ARG A 124 -0.62 -2.85 -18.43
N ASP A 125 -0.04 -1.65 -18.46
CA ASP A 125 -0.41 -0.60 -19.41
C ASP A 125 0.76 -0.32 -20.40
N PRO A 126 1.13 -1.29 -21.27
CA PRO A 126 2.29 -1.18 -22.14
C PRO A 126 2.16 -0.05 -23.18
N LYS A 127 0.93 0.34 -23.50
CA LYS A 127 0.63 1.45 -24.43
C LYS A 127 0.49 2.79 -23.71
N ASN A 128 0.58 2.80 -22.38
CA ASN A 128 0.43 3.99 -21.56
C ASN A 128 -0.80 4.82 -21.93
N TYR A 129 -1.96 4.18 -22.03
CA TYR A 129 -3.22 4.83 -22.42
C TYR A 129 -3.49 6.09 -21.58
N PRO A 130 -3.89 7.21 -22.19
CA PRO A 130 -4.18 8.42 -21.44
C PRO A 130 -5.41 8.23 -20.53
N ILE A 131 -5.44 8.95 -19.39
CA ILE A 131 -6.50 8.81 -18.38
C ILE A 131 -7.90 9.03 -18.98
N TRP A 132 -8.04 10.03 -19.86
CA TRP A 132 -9.32 10.31 -20.51
C TRP A 132 -9.85 9.13 -21.33
N TYR A 133 -8.94 8.39 -22.00
CA TYR A 133 -9.29 7.19 -22.77
C TYR A 133 -9.78 6.07 -21.85
N ILE A 134 -9.07 5.81 -20.74
CA ILE A 134 -9.48 4.81 -19.76
C ILE A 134 -10.84 5.18 -19.14
N LYS A 135 -11.06 6.46 -18.83
CA LYS A 135 -12.37 6.97 -18.33
C LYS A 135 -13.49 6.79 -19.36
N LEU A 136 -13.23 7.09 -20.62
CA LEU A 136 -14.20 6.89 -21.69
C LEU A 136 -14.52 5.41 -21.89
N TYR A 137 -13.50 4.56 -21.95
CA TYR A 137 -13.65 3.10 -22.06
C TYR A 137 -14.44 2.52 -20.87
N GLY A 138 -14.19 3.02 -19.67
CA GLY A 138 -14.89 2.60 -18.44
C GLY A 138 -16.40 2.94 -18.41
N ARG A 139 -16.90 3.78 -19.32
CA ARG A 139 -18.35 3.99 -19.48
C ARG A 139 -19.05 2.78 -20.11
N PHE A 140 -18.32 2.02 -20.92
CA PHE A 140 -18.84 0.86 -21.66
C PHE A 140 -18.42 -0.46 -21.03
N VAL A 141 -17.20 -0.52 -20.50
CA VAL A 141 -16.62 -1.71 -19.85
C VAL A 141 -16.40 -1.43 -18.37
N LYS A 142 -17.24 -2.03 -17.53
CA LYS A 142 -17.21 -1.79 -16.08
C LYS A 142 -16.00 -2.40 -15.39
N TYR A 143 -15.61 -3.60 -15.80
CA TYR A 143 -14.58 -4.41 -15.14
C TYR A 143 -13.59 -4.99 -16.13
N ALA A 144 -12.33 -5.02 -15.73
CA ALA A 144 -11.25 -5.67 -16.44
C ALA A 144 -10.68 -6.84 -15.58
N PRO A 145 -10.22 -7.93 -16.19
CA PRO A 145 -9.59 -9.03 -15.46
C PRO A 145 -8.30 -8.57 -14.78
N LYS A 146 -7.96 -9.14 -13.63
CA LYS A 146 -6.72 -8.83 -12.90
C LYS A 146 -5.48 -9.34 -13.61
N SER A 147 -5.52 -10.57 -14.11
CA SER A 147 -4.41 -11.20 -14.83
C SER A 147 -4.92 -12.26 -15.80
N GLY A 148 -4.06 -12.64 -16.77
CA GLY A 148 -4.27 -13.83 -17.58
C GLY A 148 -3.74 -15.12 -16.93
N GLU A 149 -3.15 -15.06 -15.75
CA GLU A 149 -2.61 -16.20 -15.01
C GLU A 149 -3.70 -16.85 -14.14
N ALA A 150 -3.53 -18.13 -13.84
CA ALA A 150 -4.40 -18.82 -12.90
C ALA A 150 -4.35 -18.14 -11.51
N PRO A 151 -5.48 -18.08 -10.78
CA PRO A 151 -5.51 -17.51 -9.44
C PRO A 151 -4.45 -18.14 -8.53
N GLY A 152 -3.64 -17.32 -7.87
CA GLY A 152 -2.57 -17.76 -6.98
C GLY A 152 -1.31 -18.30 -7.66
N ALA A 153 -1.19 -18.25 -9.00
CA ALA A 153 -0.01 -18.76 -9.70
C ALA A 153 1.29 -18.10 -9.23
N SER A 154 1.26 -16.78 -8.99
CA SER A 154 2.40 -15.99 -8.53
C SER A 154 2.63 -16.02 -7.01
N TRP A 155 1.84 -16.78 -6.24
CA TRP A 155 2.03 -16.91 -4.80
C TRP A 155 2.92 -18.11 -4.48
N PHE A 156 3.88 -17.93 -3.57
CA PHE A 156 4.76 -18.97 -3.05
C PHE A 156 4.15 -19.69 -1.84
N ASP A 157 3.42 -18.97 -0.98
CA ASP A 157 2.63 -19.53 0.13
C ASP A 157 1.18 -19.73 -0.31
N LYS A 158 0.82 -20.98 -0.67
CA LYS A 158 -0.52 -21.32 -1.18
C LYS A 158 -1.59 -21.25 -0.08
N ASP A 159 -1.24 -21.52 1.17
CA ASP A 159 -2.16 -21.43 2.30
C ASP A 159 -2.51 -19.98 2.60
N ALA A 160 -1.50 -19.09 2.52
CA ALA A 160 -1.72 -17.65 2.64
C ALA A 160 -2.60 -17.11 1.49
N PHE A 161 -2.44 -17.64 0.27
CA PHE A 161 -3.31 -17.30 -0.86
C PHE A 161 -4.75 -17.73 -0.62
N ALA A 162 -5.00 -18.95 -0.11
CA ALA A 162 -6.35 -19.42 0.18
C ALA A 162 -7.12 -18.52 1.14
N GLY A 163 -6.41 -17.86 2.06
CA GLY A 163 -6.96 -16.87 2.97
C GLY A 163 -6.95 -15.42 2.46
N HIS A 164 -6.45 -15.16 1.25
CA HIS A 164 -6.39 -13.80 0.69
C HIS A 164 -7.77 -13.34 0.18
N VAL A 165 -8.13 -12.10 0.48
CA VAL A 165 -9.39 -11.50 0.06
C VAL A 165 -9.13 -10.22 -0.71
N SER A 166 -9.56 -10.19 -1.95
CA SER A 166 -9.53 -9.02 -2.83
C SER A 166 -10.64 -9.13 -3.87
N TYR A 167 -11.02 -8.02 -4.50
CA TYR A 167 -11.94 -8.09 -5.62
C TYR A 167 -11.33 -8.90 -6.77
N GLN A 168 -12.13 -9.72 -7.43
CA GLN A 168 -11.67 -10.62 -8.50
C GLN A 168 -11.38 -9.90 -9.81
N GLN A 169 -11.93 -8.71 -9.99
CA GLN A 169 -11.78 -7.86 -11.17
C GLN A 169 -11.41 -6.44 -10.78
N ASN A 170 -10.78 -5.71 -11.70
CA ASN A 170 -10.47 -4.31 -11.52
C ASN A 170 -11.60 -3.45 -12.10
N PRO A 171 -12.24 -2.57 -11.33
CA PRO A 171 -13.15 -1.57 -11.91
C PRO A 171 -12.35 -0.63 -12.82
N VAL A 172 -12.78 -0.47 -14.08
CA VAL A 172 -12.03 0.30 -15.09
C VAL A 172 -11.95 1.79 -14.72
N SER A 173 -13.02 2.35 -14.15
CA SER A 173 -12.99 3.74 -13.64
C SER A 173 -11.92 3.93 -12.57
N SER A 174 -11.78 2.93 -11.67
CA SER A 174 -10.79 2.98 -10.59
C SER A 174 -9.35 2.79 -11.10
N ILE A 175 -9.14 2.09 -12.24
CA ILE A 175 -7.82 2.05 -12.90
C ILE A 175 -7.39 3.46 -13.34
N ALA A 176 -8.32 4.27 -13.88
CA ALA A 176 -8.03 5.66 -14.26
C ALA A 176 -7.70 6.53 -13.03
N GLU A 177 -8.38 6.30 -11.91
CA GLU A 177 -8.10 6.97 -10.64
C GLU A 177 -6.73 6.55 -10.07
N LEU A 178 -6.39 5.25 -10.12
CA LEU A 178 -5.07 4.77 -9.75
C LEU A 178 -3.97 5.41 -10.60
N LYS A 179 -4.18 5.53 -11.92
CA LYS A 179 -3.22 6.19 -12.81
C LYS A 179 -3.04 7.67 -12.44
N SER A 180 -4.13 8.36 -12.09
CA SER A 180 -4.07 9.75 -11.60
C SER A 180 -3.26 9.85 -10.31
N LEU A 181 -3.47 8.93 -9.36
CA LEU A 181 -2.73 8.85 -8.10
C LEU A 181 -1.23 8.60 -8.33
N LEU A 182 -0.87 7.71 -9.27
CA LEU A 182 0.53 7.45 -9.64
C LEU A 182 1.23 8.71 -10.13
N TYR A 183 0.60 9.50 -11.00
CA TYR A 183 1.17 10.77 -11.46
C TYR A 183 1.34 11.79 -10.32
N LYS A 184 0.40 11.82 -9.35
CA LYS A 184 0.53 12.68 -8.17
C LYS A 184 1.71 12.24 -7.29
N MET A 185 1.86 10.95 -7.06
CA MET A 185 3.00 10.42 -6.31
C MET A 185 4.33 10.71 -7.02
N GLN A 186 4.43 10.47 -8.34
CA GLN A 186 5.64 10.76 -9.11
C GLN A 186 6.06 12.23 -8.97
N ALA A 187 5.11 13.15 -9.07
CA ALA A 187 5.38 14.58 -8.91
C ALA A 187 5.82 14.94 -7.46
N ALA A 188 5.32 14.20 -6.46
CA ALA A 188 5.63 14.44 -5.06
C ALA A 188 6.97 13.82 -4.60
N LEU A 189 7.54 12.84 -5.32
CA LEU A 189 8.78 12.17 -4.89
C LEU A 189 9.93 13.14 -4.54
N PRO A 190 10.22 14.20 -5.34
CA PRO A 190 11.28 15.15 -4.99
C PRO A 190 10.95 16.02 -3.77
N GLU A 191 9.69 16.08 -3.34
CA GLU A 191 9.28 16.89 -2.19
C GLU A 191 9.42 16.11 -0.87
N ILE A 192 9.57 14.78 -0.93
CA ILE A 192 9.68 13.92 0.25
C ILE A 192 11.02 14.15 0.93
N ARG A 193 10.98 14.58 2.20
CA ARG A 193 12.14 14.83 3.05
C ARG A 193 12.27 13.81 4.19
N LYS A 194 11.24 13.01 4.41
CA LYS A 194 11.19 12.01 5.48
C LYS A 194 12.03 10.78 5.12
N PRO A 195 12.51 10.00 6.11
CA PRO A 195 13.13 8.71 5.85
C PRO A 195 12.18 7.76 5.10
N VAL A 196 12.69 7.03 4.11
CA VAL A 196 11.90 6.10 3.29
C VAL A 196 12.62 4.76 3.17
N GLN A 197 11.91 3.67 3.44
CA GLN A 197 12.32 2.33 3.08
C GLN A 197 11.43 1.78 1.96
N LEU A 198 12.06 1.28 0.91
CA LEU A 198 11.40 0.58 -0.19
C LEU A 198 11.70 -0.92 -0.09
N ILE A 199 10.66 -1.75 -0.23
CA ILE A 199 10.79 -3.22 -0.22
C ILE A 199 10.07 -3.78 -1.43
N HIS A 200 10.72 -4.65 -2.20
CA HIS A 200 10.11 -5.26 -3.39
C HIS A 200 10.59 -6.70 -3.56
N SER A 201 9.71 -7.58 -4.03
CA SER A 201 10.13 -8.93 -4.41
C SER A 201 10.70 -8.95 -5.83
N LYS A 202 11.82 -9.64 -6.02
CA LYS A 202 12.37 -9.89 -7.37
C LYS A 202 11.47 -10.80 -8.21
N ASP A 203 10.60 -11.57 -7.54
CA ASP A 203 9.68 -12.52 -8.16
C ASP A 203 8.27 -11.92 -8.36
N ASP A 204 8.11 -10.61 -8.18
CA ASP A 204 6.84 -9.92 -8.43
C ASP A 204 6.57 -9.82 -9.94
N THR A 205 5.65 -10.65 -10.43
CA THR A 205 5.22 -10.66 -11.84
C THR A 205 4.10 -9.66 -12.14
N TYR A 206 3.51 -9.03 -11.12
CA TYR A 206 2.43 -8.06 -11.29
C TYR A 206 2.93 -6.63 -11.39
N VAL A 207 3.82 -6.22 -10.48
CA VAL A 207 4.53 -4.94 -10.50
C VAL A 207 6.02 -5.23 -10.65
N SER A 208 6.60 -4.89 -11.81
CA SER A 208 8.03 -5.13 -12.05
C SER A 208 8.89 -4.51 -10.95
N PRO A 209 9.90 -5.24 -10.41
CA PRO A 209 10.82 -4.73 -9.39
C PRO A 209 11.57 -3.44 -9.78
N GLU A 210 11.69 -3.15 -11.09
CA GLU A 210 12.26 -1.91 -11.62
C GLU A 210 11.49 -0.65 -11.17
N ASN A 211 10.23 -0.79 -10.75
CA ASN A 211 9.46 0.33 -10.20
C ASN A 211 10.10 0.86 -8.92
N MET A 212 10.71 -0.01 -8.10
CA MET A 212 11.41 0.41 -6.88
C MET A 212 12.62 1.29 -7.21
N GLU A 213 13.39 0.99 -8.27
CA GLU A 213 14.52 1.82 -8.69
C GLU A 213 14.05 3.22 -9.10
N LYS A 214 12.98 3.32 -9.91
CA LYS A 214 12.43 4.60 -10.35
C LYS A 214 11.94 5.46 -9.18
N ILE A 215 11.29 4.84 -8.17
CA ILE A 215 10.88 5.52 -6.95
C ILE A 215 12.11 5.97 -6.17
N TYR A 216 13.10 5.09 -5.99
CA TYR A 216 14.33 5.39 -5.26
C TYR A 216 15.08 6.58 -5.87
N ASP A 217 15.21 6.60 -7.19
CA ASP A 217 15.88 7.69 -7.91
C ASP A 217 15.10 9.02 -7.78
N GLY A 218 13.76 8.96 -7.80
CA GLY A 218 12.88 10.11 -7.61
C GLY A 218 12.94 10.74 -6.21
N LEU A 219 13.33 9.98 -5.18
CA LEU A 219 13.48 10.45 -3.79
C LEU A 219 14.75 11.27 -3.60
N SER A 220 14.91 12.37 -4.33
CA SER A 220 16.14 13.16 -4.36
C SER A 220 16.44 13.92 -3.06
N ASN A 221 15.41 14.26 -2.27
CA ASN A 221 15.52 15.06 -1.04
C ASN A 221 15.19 14.27 0.24
N ALA A 222 14.93 12.97 0.15
CA ALA A 222 14.67 12.14 1.33
C ALA A 222 15.90 12.16 2.27
N SER A 223 15.66 12.39 3.57
CA SER A 223 16.75 12.51 4.57
C SER A 223 17.54 11.21 4.75
N ASP A 224 16.88 10.09 4.54
CA ASP A 224 17.44 8.73 4.51
C ASP A 224 16.58 7.88 3.57
N LYS A 225 17.20 7.13 2.67
CA LYS A 225 16.47 6.22 1.79
C LYS A 225 17.19 4.88 1.65
N THR A 226 16.45 3.83 1.87
CA THR A 226 16.95 2.45 1.76
C THR A 226 16.06 1.63 0.85
N LYS A 227 16.61 0.58 0.25
CA LYS A 227 15.87 -0.39 -0.55
C LYS A 227 16.28 -1.80 -0.20
N LEU A 228 15.31 -2.71 -0.18
CA LEU A 228 15.50 -4.13 0.03
C LEU A 228 14.77 -4.95 -1.03
N TYR A 229 15.50 -5.82 -1.70
CA TYR A 229 14.91 -6.88 -2.51
C TYR A 229 14.77 -8.16 -1.69
N VAL A 230 13.57 -8.75 -1.73
CA VAL A 230 13.32 -10.10 -1.25
C VAL A 230 13.13 -11.06 -2.42
N THR A 231 13.18 -12.35 -2.17
CA THR A 231 12.90 -13.42 -3.12
C THR A 231 11.96 -14.45 -2.52
N GLY A 232 11.36 -15.31 -3.35
CA GLY A 232 10.42 -16.32 -2.87
C GLY A 232 9.08 -15.73 -2.42
N SER A 233 8.65 -14.62 -3.04
CA SER A 233 7.36 -14.00 -2.75
C SER A 233 6.82 -13.33 -4.01
N GLY A 234 5.52 -13.40 -4.24
CA GLY A 234 4.86 -12.62 -5.28
C GLY A 234 4.58 -11.18 -4.85
N HIS A 235 3.57 -10.56 -5.45
CA HIS A 235 3.24 -9.15 -5.26
C HIS A 235 2.84 -8.79 -3.83
N VAL A 236 2.06 -9.63 -3.13
CA VAL A 236 1.53 -9.35 -1.79
C VAL A 236 2.55 -9.79 -0.73
N VAL A 237 3.72 -9.12 -0.70
CA VAL A 237 4.87 -9.51 0.15
C VAL A 237 4.56 -9.52 1.65
N THR A 238 3.50 -8.86 2.08
CA THR A 238 3.03 -8.83 3.48
C THR A 238 2.24 -10.08 3.88
N ARG A 239 1.88 -10.92 2.90
CA ARG A 239 1.11 -12.14 3.12
C ARG A 239 1.83 -13.40 2.65
N ASP A 240 2.69 -13.27 1.64
CA ASP A 240 3.35 -14.39 0.98
C ASP A 240 4.58 -14.89 1.77
N ALA A 241 5.32 -15.83 1.23
CA ALA A 241 6.34 -16.60 1.94
C ALA A 241 7.49 -15.75 2.52
N ALA A 242 7.87 -14.63 1.88
CA ALA A 242 8.91 -13.73 2.39
C ALA A 242 8.43 -12.74 3.48
N ARG A 243 7.18 -12.80 3.94
CA ARG A 243 6.59 -11.83 4.87
C ARG A 243 7.43 -11.57 6.13
N ASN A 244 8.02 -12.60 6.70
CA ASN A 244 8.81 -12.44 7.93
C ASN A 244 10.07 -11.58 7.69
N GLN A 245 10.72 -11.73 6.54
CA GLN A 245 11.85 -10.89 6.14
C GLN A 245 11.41 -9.44 5.92
N VAL A 246 10.25 -9.23 5.29
CA VAL A 246 9.65 -7.91 5.07
C VAL A 246 9.33 -7.23 6.39
N PHE A 247 8.71 -7.94 7.34
CA PHE A 247 8.36 -7.40 8.65
C PHE A 247 9.60 -7.04 9.48
N ALA A 248 10.61 -7.92 9.48
CA ALA A 248 11.87 -7.67 10.18
C ALA A 248 12.59 -6.43 9.62
N ALA A 249 12.64 -6.28 8.30
CA ALA A 249 13.26 -5.12 7.66
C ALA A 249 12.52 -3.82 7.98
N ALA A 250 11.19 -3.84 7.95
CA ALA A 250 10.39 -2.68 8.34
C ALA A 250 10.60 -2.29 9.81
N LEU A 251 10.66 -3.28 10.71
CA LEU A 251 10.96 -3.08 12.12
C LEU A 251 12.34 -2.46 12.33
N GLU A 252 13.36 -2.99 11.66
CA GLU A 252 14.73 -2.47 11.74
C GLU A 252 14.80 -1.01 11.28
N PHE A 253 14.15 -0.69 10.15
CA PHE A 253 14.06 0.67 9.67
C PHE A 253 13.38 1.60 10.68
N ILE A 254 12.21 1.24 11.19
CA ILE A 254 11.48 2.04 12.17
C ILE A 254 12.36 2.28 13.41
N ARG A 255 12.95 1.23 14.00
CA ARG A 255 13.84 1.34 15.17
C ARG A 255 15.07 2.20 14.90
N ARG A 256 15.63 2.13 13.69
CA ARG A 256 16.77 2.96 13.31
C ARG A 256 16.40 4.44 13.22
N VAL A 257 15.23 4.75 12.69
CA VAL A 257 14.71 6.14 12.63
C VAL A 257 14.32 6.63 14.02
N GLU A 258 13.70 5.80 14.87
CA GLU A 258 13.33 6.16 16.25
C GLU A 258 14.55 6.61 17.08
N LYS A 259 15.73 5.99 16.89
CA LYS A 259 16.97 6.41 17.58
C LYS A 259 17.37 7.87 17.31
N GLN A 260 16.90 8.48 16.22
CA GLN A 260 17.16 9.89 15.91
C GLN A 260 16.32 10.85 16.79
N PHE A 261 15.30 10.33 17.47
CA PHE A 261 14.41 11.09 18.36
C PHE A 261 14.69 10.79 19.85
N GLU A 262 15.60 9.87 20.15
CA GLU A 262 16.07 9.63 21.50
C GLU A 262 16.99 10.80 21.90
N PRO A 263 16.88 11.30 23.15
CA PRO A 263 17.63 12.46 23.62
C PRO A 263 19.14 12.17 23.77
#